data_b1ad0877106a93e7bd9117b510d7b107
#
_entry.id   b1ad0877106a93e7bd9117b510d7b107
#
_cell.length_a   1.000
_cell.length_b   1.000
_cell.length_c   1.000
_cell.angle_alpha   90.00
_cell.angle_beta   90.00
_cell.angle_gamma   90.00
#
_symmetry.space_group_name_H-M   'P 1'
#
loop_
_entity.id
_entity.type
_entity.pdbx_description
1 polymer ?
#
loop_
_entity_poly.entity_id
_entity_poly.type
_entity_poly.pdbx_seq_one_letter_code
_entity_poly.pdbx_strand_id
1 'polypeptide(L)'
;DPDATESETGTSEAGQSTQRRAAGDGALFARPQEFTDRSTPSSLGVAAETLALLDGFRTDRRFREVAEAVVATHADRIRASPLEHVSLVRATERVESGGVEVTIAADEVPEAWRETLGKRYLPGALVAPRPATDDGLQPWLDALGLDEAPPIWSGRDALSDEPTAYVCEGFTCSPPRTDLDEALSWLADRE
;
A
#
# COMPACT_ATOMS: atom_id res chain seq x y z
N ASP A 1 3.77 -49.73 -64.45
CA ASP A 1 4.71 -48.94 -63.73
C ASP A 1 4.01 -47.74 -63.10
N PRO A 2 4.08 -47.64 -61.84
CA PRO A 2 3.39 -46.65 -61.11
C PRO A 2 4.36 -45.60 -60.52
N ASP A 3 3.95 -44.40 -60.54
CA ASP A 3 4.64 -43.43 -59.75
C ASP A 3 3.59 -42.69 -58.91
N ALA A 4 3.60 -43.01 -57.62
CA ALA A 4 2.76 -42.37 -56.59
C ALA A 4 3.56 -41.25 -55.91
N THR A 5 3.29 -40.04 -56.27
CA THR A 5 3.79 -38.89 -55.57
C THR A 5 2.84 -38.56 -54.43
N GLU A 6 3.25 -38.90 -53.26
CA GLU A 6 2.65 -38.41 -51.99
C GLU A 6 2.99 -36.91 -51.78
N SER A 7 1.99 -36.08 -51.85
CA SER A 7 2.14 -34.68 -51.41
C SER A 7 1.91 -34.58 -49.92
N GLU A 8 2.99 -34.40 -49.19
CA GLU A 8 2.99 -34.03 -47.81
C GLU A 8 2.46 -32.59 -47.66
N THR A 9 1.27 -32.49 -47.15
CA THR A 9 0.73 -31.22 -46.64
C THR A 9 1.41 -30.86 -45.31
N GLY A 10 2.36 -29.95 -45.40
CA GLY A 10 2.98 -29.35 -44.24
C GLY A 10 1.95 -28.59 -43.43
N THR A 11 1.53 -29.16 -42.33
CA THR A 11 0.76 -28.43 -41.29
C THR A 11 1.67 -27.43 -40.63
N SER A 12 1.34 -26.18 -40.85
CA SER A 12 1.96 -25.01 -40.20
C SER A 12 1.81 -25.09 -38.67
N GLU A 13 2.88 -25.45 -38.02
CA GLU A 13 3.04 -25.26 -36.57
C GLU A 13 3.32 -23.77 -36.27
N ALA A 14 2.32 -22.94 -36.47
CA ALA A 14 2.38 -21.57 -36.01
C ALA A 14 1.43 -21.40 -34.82
N GLY A 15 1.97 -21.28 -33.62
CA GLY A 15 1.23 -20.73 -32.50
C GLY A 15 1.15 -21.52 -31.21
N GLN A 16 2.08 -22.40 -30.94
CA GLN A 16 2.28 -22.82 -29.54
C GLN A 16 3.29 -21.89 -28.90
N SER A 17 2.80 -20.74 -28.41
CA SER A 17 3.55 -19.96 -27.45
C SER A 17 3.72 -20.82 -26.20
N THR A 18 4.88 -21.41 -26.08
CA THR A 18 5.32 -22.14 -24.89
C THR A 18 5.27 -21.22 -23.70
N GLN A 19 4.16 -21.29 -22.95
CA GLN A 19 4.16 -20.80 -21.57
C GLN A 19 5.18 -21.65 -20.82
N ARG A 20 6.40 -21.13 -20.66
CA ARG A 20 7.40 -21.76 -19.83
C ARG A 20 6.87 -21.83 -18.40
N ARG A 21 6.58 -23.05 -17.96
CA ARG A 21 6.37 -23.34 -16.54
C ARG A 21 7.62 -22.91 -15.81
N ALA A 22 7.47 -21.95 -14.89
CA ALA A 22 8.48 -21.76 -13.87
C ALA A 22 8.50 -23.05 -13.03
N ALA A 23 9.62 -23.72 -12.99
CA ALA A 23 9.83 -24.88 -12.14
C ALA A 23 9.89 -24.41 -10.69
N GLY A 24 8.77 -24.54 -9.99
CA GLY A 24 8.60 -24.26 -8.58
C GLY A 24 7.24 -24.76 -8.16
N ASP A 25 7.15 -25.45 -7.06
CA ASP A 25 5.94 -26.03 -6.51
C ASP A 25 4.77 -25.03 -6.51
N GLY A 26 3.65 -25.42 -7.10
CA GLY A 26 2.44 -24.61 -7.19
C GLY A 26 2.36 -23.72 -8.43
N ALA A 27 2.72 -24.23 -9.61
CA ALA A 27 2.54 -23.50 -10.87
C ALA A 27 1.08 -23.07 -11.05
N LEU A 28 0.81 -21.77 -10.89
CA LEU A 28 -0.46 -21.17 -11.27
C LEU A 28 -0.65 -21.34 -12.78
N PHE A 29 -1.78 -21.91 -13.20
CA PHE A 29 -2.13 -22.07 -14.62
C PHE A 29 -2.27 -20.75 -15.36
N ALA A 30 -2.57 -19.67 -14.63
CA ALA A 30 -2.65 -18.32 -15.13
C ALA A 30 -2.27 -17.34 -14.02
N ARG A 31 -1.79 -16.16 -14.40
CA ARG A 31 -1.66 -15.00 -13.56
C ARG A 31 -2.63 -13.94 -14.10
N PRO A 32 -3.91 -14.01 -13.75
CA PRO A 32 -4.85 -12.99 -14.18
C PRO A 32 -4.41 -11.65 -13.63
N GLN A 33 -4.33 -10.66 -14.49
CA GLN A 33 -4.15 -9.26 -14.07
C GLN A 33 -5.50 -8.57 -14.26
N GLU A 34 -6.16 -8.28 -13.15
CA GLU A 34 -7.41 -7.56 -13.16
C GLU A 34 -7.10 -6.07 -12.97
N PHE A 35 -7.45 -5.28 -13.98
CA PHE A 35 -7.27 -3.83 -13.98
C PHE A 35 -8.55 -3.09 -13.64
N THR A 36 -9.69 -3.72 -13.82
CA THR A 36 -11.02 -3.11 -13.70
C THR A 36 -11.69 -3.61 -12.44
N ASP A 37 -12.23 -2.70 -11.67
CA ASP A 37 -13.09 -3.01 -10.53
C ASP A 37 -14.41 -3.57 -11.03
N ARG A 38 -14.91 -4.62 -10.38
CA ARG A 38 -16.19 -5.26 -10.68
C ARG A 38 -16.97 -5.43 -9.39
N SER A 39 -17.32 -6.67 -9.03
CA SER A 39 -17.89 -7.00 -7.73
C SER A 39 -16.85 -6.94 -6.60
N THR A 40 -15.57 -6.93 -6.95
CA THR A 40 -14.42 -6.76 -6.05
C THR A 40 -13.47 -5.72 -6.63
N PRO A 41 -12.68 -5.03 -5.79
CA PRO A 41 -11.61 -4.18 -6.25
C PRO A 41 -10.61 -4.94 -7.12
N SER A 42 -10.00 -4.27 -8.08
CA SER A 42 -8.97 -4.87 -8.93
C SER A 42 -7.74 -5.26 -8.09
N SER A 43 -7.19 -6.43 -8.37
CA SER A 43 -5.98 -6.91 -7.67
C SER A 43 -4.80 -5.97 -7.85
N LEU A 44 -4.69 -5.32 -9.02
CA LEU A 44 -3.64 -4.36 -9.30
C LEU A 44 -3.81 -3.07 -8.47
N GLY A 45 -5.04 -2.55 -8.37
CA GLY A 45 -5.32 -1.35 -7.57
C GLY A 45 -5.06 -1.57 -6.09
N VAL A 46 -5.52 -2.71 -5.55
CA VAL A 46 -5.23 -3.10 -4.16
C VAL A 46 -3.74 -3.24 -3.92
N ALA A 47 -3.01 -3.88 -4.84
CA ALA A 47 -1.56 -4.03 -4.70
C ALA A 47 -0.84 -2.67 -4.72
N ALA A 48 -1.20 -1.76 -5.63
CA ALA A 48 -0.59 -0.44 -5.71
C ALA A 48 -0.88 0.41 -4.46
N GLU A 49 -2.11 0.41 -3.96
CA GLU A 49 -2.48 1.11 -2.72
C GLU A 49 -1.72 0.52 -1.51
N THR A 50 -1.63 -0.82 -1.43
CA THR A 50 -0.88 -1.49 -0.36
C THR A 50 0.61 -1.14 -0.39
N LEU A 51 1.23 -1.11 -1.57
CA LEU A 51 2.63 -0.71 -1.70
C LEU A 51 2.84 0.74 -1.27
N ALA A 52 1.94 1.65 -1.64
CA ALA A 52 2.01 3.03 -1.22
C ALA A 52 1.83 3.20 0.31
N LEU A 53 1.00 2.36 0.96
CA LEU A 53 0.87 2.30 2.42
C LEU A 53 2.14 1.78 3.10
N LEU A 54 2.73 0.71 2.56
CA LEU A 54 3.92 0.08 3.11
C LEU A 54 5.18 0.95 2.97
N ASP A 55 5.18 1.92 2.06
CA ASP A 55 6.29 2.86 1.87
C ASP A 55 6.62 3.63 3.16
N GLY A 56 5.61 4.01 3.95
CA GLY A 56 5.79 4.66 5.25
C GLY A 56 6.58 3.82 6.28
N PHE A 57 6.63 2.50 6.09
CA PHE A 57 7.37 1.55 6.92
C PHE A 57 8.73 1.15 6.33
N ARG A 58 9.20 1.86 5.31
CA ARG A 58 10.48 1.60 4.65
C ARG A 58 11.34 2.84 4.60
N THR A 59 12.64 2.63 4.72
CA THR A 59 13.64 3.69 4.56
C THR A 59 14.08 3.86 3.11
N ASP A 60 13.84 2.83 2.26
CA ASP A 60 14.02 2.89 0.82
C ASP A 60 12.69 3.23 0.12
N ARG A 61 12.75 3.82 -1.06
CA ARG A 61 11.55 4.22 -1.83
C ARG A 61 11.04 3.14 -2.78
N ARG A 62 11.47 1.92 -2.66
CA ARG A 62 11.18 0.86 -3.64
C ARG A 62 9.68 0.59 -3.78
N PHE A 63 8.93 0.60 -2.69
CA PHE A 63 7.49 0.34 -2.73
C PHE A 63 6.75 1.49 -3.39
N ARG A 64 7.13 2.71 -3.08
CA ARG A 64 6.57 3.91 -3.70
C ARG A 64 6.85 3.96 -5.19
N GLU A 65 8.08 3.69 -5.61
CA GLU A 65 8.46 3.67 -7.02
C GLU A 65 7.65 2.67 -7.84
N VAL A 66 7.36 1.48 -7.27
CA VAL A 66 6.51 0.48 -7.93
C VAL A 66 5.06 0.97 -8.01
N ALA A 67 4.51 1.55 -6.93
CA ALA A 67 3.15 2.11 -6.93
C ALA A 67 3.02 3.25 -7.95
N GLU A 68 3.97 4.17 -8.00
CA GLU A 68 4.06 5.28 -8.97
C GLU A 68 4.10 4.75 -10.42
N ALA A 69 4.92 3.72 -10.67
CA ALA A 69 5.01 3.09 -12.00
C ALA A 69 3.68 2.44 -12.44
N VAL A 70 2.97 1.80 -11.51
CA VAL A 70 1.64 1.21 -11.78
C VAL A 70 0.65 2.32 -12.14
N VAL A 71 0.55 3.36 -11.33
CA VAL A 71 -0.35 4.50 -11.55
C VAL A 71 -0.05 5.18 -12.87
N ALA A 72 1.22 5.47 -13.15
CA ALA A 72 1.64 6.11 -14.41
C ALA A 72 1.31 5.26 -15.64
N THR A 73 1.53 3.94 -15.56
CA THR A 73 1.24 3.02 -16.67
C THR A 73 -0.24 2.97 -17.01
N HIS A 74 -1.12 3.15 -16.02
CA HIS A 74 -2.57 3.04 -16.19
C HIS A 74 -3.29 4.39 -16.20
N ALA A 75 -2.58 5.51 -16.16
CA ALA A 75 -3.14 6.86 -16.04
C ALA A 75 -4.22 7.18 -17.07
N ASP A 76 -4.03 6.82 -18.35
CA ASP A 76 -4.99 7.09 -19.40
C ASP A 76 -6.28 6.27 -19.24
N ARG A 77 -6.18 5.03 -18.76
CA ARG A 77 -7.36 4.18 -18.45
C ARG A 77 -8.14 4.75 -17.27
N ILE A 78 -7.42 5.15 -16.22
CA ILE A 78 -8.02 5.76 -15.02
C ILE A 78 -8.81 7.02 -15.42
N ARG A 79 -8.23 7.90 -16.25
CA ARG A 79 -8.88 9.12 -16.71
C ARG A 79 -10.08 8.85 -17.61
N ALA A 80 -10.00 7.83 -18.47
CA ALA A 80 -11.07 7.50 -19.40
C ALA A 80 -12.31 6.91 -18.70
N SER A 81 -12.13 6.12 -17.65
CA SER A 81 -13.22 5.42 -16.94
C SER A 81 -12.94 5.31 -15.43
N PRO A 82 -12.91 6.42 -14.67
CA PRO A 82 -12.50 6.39 -13.27
C PRO A 82 -13.38 5.50 -12.38
N LEU A 83 -14.68 5.39 -12.70
CA LEU A 83 -15.61 4.55 -11.96
C LEU A 83 -15.40 3.04 -12.18
N GLU A 84 -14.73 2.65 -13.25
CA GLU A 84 -14.35 1.28 -13.50
C GLU A 84 -12.97 0.93 -12.88
N HIS A 85 -12.28 1.93 -12.31
CA HIS A 85 -10.92 1.81 -11.79
C HIS A 85 -10.76 2.50 -10.44
N VAL A 86 -11.80 2.46 -9.59
CA VAL A 86 -11.83 3.16 -8.28
C VAL A 86 -10.66 2.76 -7.38
N SER A 87 -10.27 1.49 -7.37
CA SER A 87 -9.11 1.03 -6.59
C SER A 87 -7.79 1.64 -7.07
N LEU A 88 -7.63 1.85 -8.39
CA LEU A 88 -6.47 2.56 -8.96
C LEU A 88 -6.56 4.07 -8.72
N VAL A 89 -7.77 4.67 -8.72
CA VAL A 89 -7.97 6.08 -8.33
C VAL A 89 -7.49 6.30 -6.90
N ARG A 90 -7.86 5.40 -5.96
CA ARG A 90 -7.40 5.48 -4.56
C ARG A 90 -5.89 5.32 -4.43
N ALA A 91 -5.30 4.39 -5.18
CA ALA A 91 -3.85 4.26 -5.24
C ALA A 91 -3.18 5.54 -5.77
N THR A 92 -3.76 6.17 -6.80
CA THR A 92 -3.27 7.45 -7.35
C THR A 92 -3.32 8.55 -6.30
N GLU A 93 -4.46 8.71 -5.64
CA GLU A 93 -4.64 9.71 -4.58
C GLU A 93 -3.58 9.54 -3.49
N ARG A 94 -3.37 8.31 -3.02
CA ARG A 94 -2.35 8.04 -1.99
C ARG A 94 -0.92 8.33 -2.46
N VAL A 95 -0.59 7.97 -3.68
CA VAL A 95 0.74 8.25 -4.25
C VAL A 95 0.96 9.76 -4.41
N GLU A 96 -0.03 10.51 -4.87
CA GLU A 96 0.08 11.94 -5.13
C GLU A 96 -0.05 12.78 -3.85
N SER A 97 -1.01 12.43 -2.98
CA SER A 97 -1.37 13.24 -1.80
C SER A 97 -0.80 12.72 -0.48
N GLY A 98 -0.22 11.51 -0.43
CA GLY A 98 0.36 10.89 0.77
C GLY A 98 -0.66 10.29 1.74
N GLY A 99 -1.93 10.68 1.66
CA GLY A 99 -2.99 10.20 2.55
C GLY A 99 -2.85 10.66 4.00
N VAL A 100 -3.70 10.11 4.87
CA VAL A 100 -3.71 10.39 6.31
C VAL A 100 -2.96 9.29 7.06
N GLU A 101 -2.08 9.69 7.99
CA GLU A 101 -1.35 8.81 8.89
C GLU A 101 -1.56 9.26 10.34
N VAL A 102 -1.84 8.32 11.21
CA VAL A 102 -1.98 8.54 12.67
C VAL A 102 -0.97 7.65 13.37
N THR A 103 0.14 8.22 13.81
CA THR A 103 1.12 7.50 14.63
C THR A 103 0.79 7.71 16.10
N ILE A 104 0.78 6.62 16.87
CA ILE A 104 0.53 6.64 18.32
C ILE A 104 1.76 6.10 19.02
N ALA A 105 2.45 6.97 19.76
CA ALA A 105 3.57 6.60 20.60
C ALA A 105 3.06 6.28 22.01
N ALA A 106 3.02 5.00 22.35
CA ALA A 106 2.57 4.52 23.66
C ALA A 106 2.97 3.04 23.81
N ASP A 107 3.34 2.61 25.02
CA ASP A 107 3.60 1.21 25.32
C ASP A 107 2.30 0.39 25.26
N GLU A 108 1.19 1.01 25.62
CA GLU A 108 -0.15 0.49 25.40
C GLU A 108 -1.06 1.63 24.93
N VAL A 109 -1.71 1.43 23.78
CA VAL A 109 -2.70 2.39 23.27
C VAL A 109 -3.90 2.44 24.20
N PRO A 110 -4.25 3.64 24.76
CA PRO A 110 -5.38 3.78 25.66
C PRO A 110 -6.69 3.24 25.06
N GLU A 111 -7.52 2.58 25.87
CA GLU A 111 -8.80 2.03 25.43
C GLU A 111 -9.71 3.12 24.82
N ALA A 112 -9.77 4.30 25.47
CA ALA A 112 -10.54 5.43 24.96
C ALA A 112 -10.10 5.85 23.55
N TRP A 113 -8.79 5.76 23.23
CA TRP A 113 -8.27 6.08 21.90
C TRP A 113 -8.65 5.02 20.88
N ARG A 114 -8.60 3.73 21.28
CA ARG A 114 -9.07 2.62 20.42
C ARG A 114 -10.55 2.78 20.08
N GLU A 115 -11.36 3.15 21.08
CA GLU A 115 -12.78 3.43 20.86
C GLU A 115 -13.01 4.64 19.95
N THR A 116 -12.31 5.75 20.16
CA THR A 116 -12.41 6.96 19.33
C THR A 116 -12.07 6.63 17.87
N LEU A 117 -10.94 5.96 17.62
CA LEU A 117 -10.52 5.56 16.28
C LEU A 117 -11.52 4.60 15.62
N GLY A 118 -12.08 3.65 16.40
CA GLY A 118 -13.07 2.71 15.89
C GLY A 118 -14.43 3.32 15.55
N LYS A 119 -14.78 4.46 16.15
CA LYS A 119 -16.04 5.18 15.92
C LYS A 119 -15.92 6.29 14.89
N ARG A 120 -14.72 6.81 14.65
CA ARG A 120 -14.49 7.94 13.74
C ARG A 120 -14.27 7.45 12.31
N TYR A 121 -14.96 8.09 11.36
CA TYR A 121 -14.74 7.82 9.95
C TYR A 121 -13.45 8.50 9.47
N LEU A 122 -12.43 7.70 9.20
CA LEU A 122 -11.12 8.13 8.72
C LEU A 122 -10.76 7.34 7.44
N PRO A 123 -11.36 7.70 6.30
CA PRO A 123 -11.20 6.92 5.08
C PRO A 123 -9.74 6.90 4.63
N GLY A 124 -9.22 5.70 4.40
CA GLY A 124 -7.85 5.52 3.93
C GLY A 124 -6.76 5.89 4.93
N ALA A 125 -7.09 6.21 6.18
CA ALA A 125 -6.08 6.51 7.19
C ALA A 125 -5.28 5.27 7.57
N LEU A 126 -3.98 5.44 7.74
CA LEU A 126 -3.08 4.44 8.29
C LEU A 126 -2.83 4.75 9.76
N VAL A 127 -3.27 3.85 10.65
CA VAL A 127 -2.98 3.96 12.08
C VAL A 127 -1.77 3.08 12.40
N ALA A 128 -0.70 3.70 12.89
CA ALA A 128 0.59 3.06 13.13
C ALA A 128 1.02 3.24 14.59
N PRO A 129 0.66 2.33 15.50
CA PRO A 129 1.19 2.38 16.85
C PRO A 129 2.69 2.08 16.85
N ARG A 130 3.40 2.68 17.83
CA ARG A 130 4.80 2.36 18.17
C ARG A 130 4.98 2.40 19.69
N PRO A 131 6.03 1.77 20.24
CA PRO A 131 6.42 1.97 21.63
C PRO A 131 6.68 3.44 21.97
N ALA A 132 6.52 3.80 23.23
CA ALA A 132 6.62 5.17 23.71
C ALA A 132 7.99 5.81 23.41
N THR A 133 9.07 5.02 23.42
CA THR A 133 10.45 5.48 23.25
C THR A 133 11.15 4.77 22.10
N ASP A 134 12.25 5.35 21.62
CA ASP A 134 13.12 4.72 20.62
C ASP A 134 13.80 3.45 21.17
N ASP A 135 14.14 3.40 22.47
CA ASP A 135 14.66 2.18 23.09
C ASP A 135 13.63 1.04 23.05
N GLY A 136 12.36 1.33 23.30
CA GLY A 136 11.26 0.37 23.15
C GLY A 136 10.99 -0.04 21.71
N LEU A 137 11.32 0.82 20.75
CA LEU A 137 11.13 0.54 19.32
C LEU A 137 12.21 -0.41 18.77
N GLN A 138 13.41 -0.43 19.34
CA GLN A 138 14.53 -1.24 18.83
C GLN A 138 14.20 -2.73 18.64
N PRO A 139 13.53 -3.43 19.58
CA PRO A 139 13.13 -4.83 19.35
C PRO A 139 12.19 -5.03 18.15
N TRP A 140 11.38 -4.02 17.82
CA TRP A 140 10.50 -4.08 16.64
C TRP A 140 11.30 -3.94 15.35
N LEU A 141 12.27 -3.02 15.34
CA LEU A 141 13.16 -2.82 14.19
C LEU A 141 13.96 -4.09 13.91
N ASP A 142 14.53 -4.70 14.96
CA ASP A 142 15.28 -5.95 14.85
C ASP A 142 14.41 -7.08 14.28
N ALA A 143 13.16 -7.23 14.78
CA ALA A 143 12.22 -8.24 14.29
C ALA A 143 11.79 -8.02 12.84
N LEU A 144 11.75 -6.76 12.38
CA LEU A 144 11.40 -6.38 11.01
C LEU A 144 12.61 -6.34 10.06
N GLY A 145 13.83 -6.52 10.61
CA GLY A 145 15.07 -6.41 9.84
C GLY A 145 15.32 -5.00 9.32
N LEU A 146 15.00 -4.01 10.14
CA LEU A 146 15.22 -2.60 9.84
C LEU A 146 16.39 -2.07 10.67
N ASP A 147 17.35 -1.41 10.02
CA ASP A 147 18.51 -0.82 10.68
C ASP A 147 18.19 0.52 11.35
N GLU A 148 17.11 1.19 10.93
CA GLU A 148 16.67 2.48 11.46
C GLU A 148 15.14 2.61 11.45
N ALA A 149 14.62 3.53 12.26
CA ALA A 149 13.19 3.79 12.35
C ALA A 149 12.66 4.34 11.00
N PRO A 150 11.63 3.70 10.42
CA PRO A 150 11.02 4.17 9.18
C PRO A 150 10.31 5.52 9.39
N PRO A 151 10.02 6.26 8.29
CA PRO A 151 9.46 7.61 8.35
C PRO A 151 8.22 7.76 9.23
N ILE A 152 7.35 6.73 9.24
CA ILE A 152 6.11 6.74 10.03
C ILE A 152 6.36 6.69 11.55
N TRP A 153 7.54 6.25 12.01
CA TRP A 153 7.91 6.15 13.42
C TRP A 153 9.04 7.08 13.85
N SER A 154 9.86 7.51 12.89
CA SER A 154 11.05 8.31 13.16
C SER A 154 10.71 9.66 13.80
N GLY A 155 11.34 9.97 14.94
CA GLY A 155 11.19 11.23 15.65
C GLY A 155 9.80 11.44 16.28
N ARG A 156 9.06 10.36 16.57
CA ARG A 156 7.70 10.39 17.11
C ARG A 156 7.62 9.69 18.47
N ASP A 157 8.39 10.15 19.44
CA ASP A 157 8.37 9.64 20.81
C ASP A 157 7.16 10.14 21.61
N ALA A 158 6.82 9.45 22.70
CA ALA A 158 5.83 9.91 23.63
C ALA A 158 6.32 11.19 24.35
N LEU A 159 5.43 12.16 24.54
CA LEU A 159 5.72 13.39 25.28
C LEU A 159 5.54 13.15 26.76
N SER A 160 6.57 13.41 27.55
CA SER A 160 6.52 13.33 29.02
C SER A 160 5.98 12.00 29.55
N ASP A 161 6.32 10.89 28.87
CA ASP A 161 5.85 9.53 29.15
C ASP A 161 4.31 9.36 29.02
N GLU A 162 3.61 10.29 28.37
CA GLU A 162 2.18 10.20 28.09
C GLU A 162 1.92 9.70 26.67
N PRO A 163 0.87 8.88 26.44
CA PRO A 163 0.46 8.51 25.08
C PRO A 163 0.34 9.72 24.18
N THR A 164 1.02 9.70 23.04
CA THR A 164 1.10 10.85 22.15
C THR A 164 0.69 10.48 20.73
N ALA A 165 -0.19 11.28 20.15
CA ALA A 165 -0.63 11.13 18.77
C ALA A 165 0.04 12.16 17.86
N TYR A 166 0.46 11.68 16.69
CA TYR A 166 0.97 12.47 15.57
C TYR A 166 0.06 12.22 14.37
N VAL A 167 -0.57 13.25 13.86
CA VAL A 167 -1.45 13.15 12.70
C VAL A 167 -0.80 13.84 11.53
N CYS A 168 -0.62 13.14 10.43
CA CYS A 168 -0.02 13.66 9.21
C CYS A 168 -1.00 13.53 8.04
N GLU A 169 -1.00 14.51 7.16
CA GLU A 169 -1.72 14.51 5.90
C GLU A 169 -0.87 15.19 4.83
N GLY A 170 -0.73 14.55 3.68
CA GLY A 170 -0.01 15.12 2.55
C GLY A 170 1.42 15.55 2.90
N PHE A 171 2.14 14.70 3.64
CA PHE A 171 3.52 14.94 4.11
C PHE A 171 3.68 16.09 5.12
N THR A 172 2.59 16.63 5.64
CA THR A 172 2.59 17.65 6.69
C THR A 172 2.02 17.03 7.95
N CYS A 173 2.68 17.25 9.10
CA CYS A 173 2.24 16.69 10.38
C CYS A 173 1.74 17.75 11.34
N SER A 174 0.75 17.38 12.17
CA SER A 174 0.32 18.17 13.31
C SER A 174 1.45 18.31 14.35
N PRO A 175 1.42 19.31 15.21
CA PRO A 175 2.15 19.22 16.47
C PRO A 175 1.71 17.95 17.23
N PRO A 176 2.64 17.29 17.98
CA PRO A 176 2.28 16.15 18.81
C PRO A 176 1.24 16.54 19.87
N ARG A 177 0.30 15.63 20.17
CA ARG A 177 -0.78 15.84 21.13
C ARG A 177 -0.91 14.64 22.07
N THR A 178 -1.15 14.90 23.34
CA THR A 178 -1.50 13.87 24.35
C THR A 178 -3.01 13.67 24.46
N ASP A 179 -3.79 14.41 23.69
CA ASP A 179 -5.22 14.23 23.46
C ASP A 179 -5.49 13.85 22.00
N LEU A 180 -6.13 12.69 21.78
CA LEU A 180 -6.38 12.17 20.42
C LEU A 180 -7.42 13.01 19.65
N ASP A 181 -8.45 13.53 20.33
CA ASP A 181 -9.48 14.32 19.66
C ASP A 181 -8.90 15.66 19.19
N GLU A 182 -8.01 16.28 20.00
CA GLU A 182 -7.24 17.44 19.57
C GLU A 182 -6.35 17.13 18.37
N ALA A 183 -5.64 15.98 18.40
CA ALA A 183 -4.79 15.57 17.29
C ALA A 183 -5.60 15.39 15.99
N LEU A 184 -6.74 14.73 16.07
CA LEU A 184 -7.60 14.46 14.92
C LEU A 184 -8.36 15.70 14.43
N SER A 185 -8.61 16.71 15.29
CA SER A 185 -9.25 17.98 14.89
C SER A 185 -8.39 18.76 13.89
N TRP A 186 -7.06 18.58 13.93
CA TRP A 186 -6.14 19.21 13.00
C TRP A 186 -6.44 18.86 11.52
N LEU A 187 -7.00 17.67 11.24
CA LEU A 187 -7.43 17.30 9.88
C LEU A 187 -8.59 18.18 9.40
N ALA A 188 -9.54 18.49 10.29
CA ALA A 188 -10.71 19.29 9.94
C ALA A 188 -10.36 20.77 9.67
N ASP A 189 -9.29 21.27 10.25
CA ASP A 189 -8.84 22.65 10.09
C ASP A 189 -8.13 22.89 8.73
N ARG A 190 -7.94 21.84 7.92
CA ARG A 190 -7.22 21.88 6.65
C ARG A 190 -8.14 21.78 5.42
N GLU A 191 -9.40 21.41 5.61
CA GLU A 191 -10.42 21.43 4.56
C GLU A 191 -10.91 22.88 4.29
#